data_e789c543914e514b5ee103048e8d9736
#
_entry.id   e789c543914e514b5ee103048e8d9736
#
_cell.length_a   1.000
_cell.length_b   1.000
_cell.length_c   1.000
_cell.angle_alpha   90.00
_cell.angle_beta   90.00
_cell.angle_gamma   90.00
#
_symmetry.space_group_name_H-M   'P 1'
#
loop_
_entity.id
_entity.type
_entity.pdbx_description
1 polymer ?
#
loop_
_entity_poly.entity_id
_entity_poly.type
_entity_poly.pdbx_seq_one_letter_code
_entity_poly.pdbx_strand_id
1 'polypeptide(L)'
;MKKWIGITLGICMIWVLSACGSTPAVTETTSTTETAKNKKIASISIFLTGDLMALGIKPAATTTSDYLPITGEQYQGIQYLGFTKEPDMEALIGLQPDEIFIDAEFADKLGLDKLEQIATTHVINLDEGRWQDHLRAIAQIVDRTDNAESFITAYDAKAKEVSALFKKEIGNGKVLAMRVSAKGFRIYGMDRPLGPILFEDLKLNPSPDVTKIDKNWENISKEILPDLDADAIFVLVSSVDEGSDQVFEKLQSDPIWLGLKAVKNQKVYMITEQPWLDYSASGNLQALEQLEKLLSEK
;
A
#
# COMPACT_ATOMS: atom_id res chain seq x y z
N MET A 1 -48.60 -38.75 -37.45
CA MET A 1 -50.03 -38.43 -37.50
C MET A 1 -50.13 -36.94 -37.15
N LYS A 2 -50.29 -36.07 -38.17
CA LYS A 2 -51.48 -35.28 -38.54
C LYS A 2 -52.05 -34.52 -37.33
N LYS A 3 -52.25 -33.21 -37.29
CA LYS A 3 -52.72 -32.17 -38.25
C LYS A 3 -52.64 -30.83 -37.59
N TRP A 4 -52.21 -29.73 -38.17
CA TRP A 4 -52.93 -28.72 -38.96
C TRP A 4 -53.59 -27.58 -38.11
N ILE A 5 -53.15 -26.35 -38.29
CA ILE A 5 -53.64 -25.13 -39.01
C ILE A 5 -54.57 -24.22 -38.19
N GLY A 6 -54.21 -22.92 -38.22
CA GLY A 6 -55.08 -21.80 -37.85
C GLY A 6 -54.42 -20.44 -38.03
N ILE A 7 -54.44 -19.96 -39.29
CA ILE A 7 -54.14 -18.57 -39.67
C ILE A 7 -55.43 -17.76 -39.45
N THR A 8 -55.34 -16.60 -38.81
CA THR A 8 -56.32 -15.53 -39.02
C THR A 8 -55.64 -14.18 -39.06
N LEU A 9 -55.73 -13.61 -40.25
CA LEU A 9 -55.40 -12.27 -40.68
C LEU A 9 -56.50 -11.33 -40.16
N GLY A 10 -56.16 -10.22 -39.53
CA GLY A 10 -57.08 -9.15 -39.13
C GLY A 10 -56.46 -7.79 -39.43
N ILE A 11 -56.84 -7.25 -40.57
CA ILE A 11 -56.60 -5.87 -41.01
C ILE A 11 -57.65 -4.99 -40.37
N CYS A 12 -57.26 -3.88 -39.72
CA CYS A 12 -58.10 -2.69 -39.55
C CYS A 12 -57.23 -1.48 -39.23
N MET A 13 -56.96 -0.67 -40.20
CA MET A 13 -57.50 0.66 -40.52
C MET A 13 -57.07 1.81 -39.59
N ILE A 14 -56.32 2.65 -40.21
CA ILE A 14 -55.76 3.98 -39.86
C ILE A 14 -56.86 4.95 -39.41
N TRP A 15 -56.63 5.65 -38.31
CA TRP A 15 -57.17 6.99 -38.06
C TRP A 15 -56.02 7.94 -37.65
N VAL A 16 -55.78 8.90 -38.54
CA VAL A 16 -54.91 10.06 -38.27
C VAL A 16 -55.77 11.13 -37.57
N LEU A 17 -55.40 11.53 -36.41
CA LEU A 17 -55.84 12.76 -35.79
C LEU A 17 -54.64 13.60 -35.36
N SER A 18 -54.42 14.66 -36.14
CA SER A 18 -53.50 15.73 -35.80
C SER A 18 -54.07 16.51 -34.60
N ALA A 19 -53.35 16.55 -33.50
CA ALA A 19 -53.55 17.50 -32.44
C ALA A 19 -52.20 18.17 -32.11
N CYS A 20 -52.07 19.45 -32.47
CA CYS A 20 -51.00 20.31 -32.00
C CYS A 20 -51.13 20.45 -30.48
N GLY A 21 -50.13 19.95 -29.76
CA GLY A 21 -49.93 20.16 -28.32
C GLY A 21 -48.48 20.49 -28.08
N SER A 22 -48.24 21.71 -27.64
CA SER A 22 -46.93 22.26 -27.25
C SER A 22 -46.24 21.33 -26.24
N THR A 23 -45.15 20.71 -26.66
CA THR A 23 -44.24 19.97 -25.81
C THR A 23 -43.42 20.94 -24.96
N PRO A 24 -43.41 20.86 -23.62
CA PRO A 24 -42.39 21.55 -22.85
C PRO A 24 -41.04 20.93 -23.18
N ALA A 25 -40.09 21.80 -23.53
CA ALA A 25 -38.68 21.40 -23.70
C ALA A 25 -38.22 20.72 -22.41
N VAL A 26 -38.02 19.40 -22.48
CA VAL A 26 -37.24 18.70 -21.49
C VAL A 26 -35.81 19.20 -21.70
N THR A 27 -35.41 20.09 -20.81
CA THR A 27 -34.00 20.42 -20.66
C THR A 27 -33.32 19.10 -20.31
N GLU A 28 -32.70 18.46 -21.28
CA GLU A 28 -31.68 17.44 -21.02
C GLU A 28 -30.65 18.12 -20.14
N THR A 29 -30.72 17.84 -18.85
CA THR A 29 -29.61 18.02 -17.95
C THR A 29 -28.53 17.09 -18.47
N THR A 30 -27.73 17.60 -19.39
CA THR A 30 -26.46 17.00 -19.73
C THR A 30 -25.71 16.88 -18.42
N SER A 31 -25.75 15.69 -17.83
CA SER A 31 -24.86 15.35 -16.72
C SER A 31 -23.46 15.57 -17.25
N THR A 32 -22.82 16.59 -16.74
CA THR A 32 -21.42 16.91 -16.94
C THR A 32 -20.57 15.78 -16.31
N THR A 33 -20.65 14.59 -16.91
CA THR A 33 -19.70 13.50 -16.70
C THR A 33 -18.71 13.55 -17.86
N GLU A 34 -18.25 14.76 -18.18
CA GLU A 34 -17.19 14.95 -19.15
C GLU A 34 -15.89 15.29 -18.44
N THR A 35 -14.98 14.33 -18.60
CA THR A 35 -13.53 14.53 -18.52
C THR A 35 -12.98 14.91 -17.14
N ALA A 36 -12.95 13.96 -16.22
CA ALA A 36 -11.72 13.74 -15.52
C ALA A 36 -10.74 13.21 -16.59
N LYS A 37 -10.20 14.13 -17.42
CA LYS A 37 -9.10 13.88 -18.32
C LYS A 37 -8.09 13.09 -17.50
N ASN A 38 -7.63 11.94 -17.99
CA ASN A 38 -6.60 11.15 -17.31
C ASN A 38 -5.38 12.05 -17.12
N LYS A 39 -5.34 12.78 -15.99
CA LYS A 39 -4.22 13.64 -15.66
C LYS A 39 -2.97 12.79 -15.59
N LYS A 40 -1.91 13.26 -16.21
CA LYS A 40 -0.61 12.63 -16.13
C LYS A 40 0.05 13.01 -14.80
N ILE A 41 0.01 12.12 -13.84
CA ILE A 41 0.53 12.35 -12.49
C ILE A 41 1.92 11.77 -12.38
N ALA A 42 2.89 12.56 -11.90
CA ALA A 42 4.19 12.08 -11.44
C ALA A 42 4.19 12.01 -9.91
N SER A 43 4.63 10.88 -9.36
CA SER A 43 4.76 10.70 -7.91
C SER A 43 6.25 10.63 -7.52
N ILE A 44 6.74 11.63 -6.80
CA ILE A 44 8.12 11.65 -6.29
C ILE A 44 8.14 11.02 -4.89
N SER A 45 7.54 9.84 -4.80
CA SER A 45 7.55 8.96 -3.62
C SER A 45 6.90 7.63 -3.98
N ILE A 46 7.56 6.51 -3.62
CA ILE A 46 6.96 5.19 -3.78
C ILE A 46 5.69 5.04 -2.93
N PHE A 47 5.65 5.66 -1.75
CA PHE A 47 4.51 5.60 -0.84
C PHE A 47 3.30 6.33 -1.40
N LEU A 48 3.47 7.56 -1.92
CA LEU A 48 2.39 8.30 -2.59
C LEU A 48 1.93 7.60 -3.88
N THR A 49 2.84 6.87 -4.55
CA THR A 49 2.49 6.00 -5.68
C THR A 49 1.53 4.91 -5.24
N GLY A 50 1.81 4.24 -4.12
CA GLY A 50 0.94 3.22 -3.56
C GLY A 50 -0.42 3.76 -3.12
N ASP A 51 -0.47 4.99 -2.58
CA ASP A 51 -1.73 5.65 -2.22
C ASP A 51 -2.56 6.01 -3.47
N LEU A 52 -1.94 6.57 -4.50
CA LEU A 52 -2.61 6.85 -5.77
C LEU A 52 -3.17 5.56 -6.41
N MET A 53 -2.40 4.47 -6.38
CA MET A 53 -2.87 3.18 -6.89
C MET A 53 -4.05 2.63 -6.09
N ALA A 54 -4.07 2.81 -4.77
CA ALA A 54 -5.21 2.44 -3.92
C ALA A 54 -6.50 3.22 -4.30
N LEU A 55 -6.34 4.45 -4.81
CA LEU A 55 -7.43 5.28 -5.35
C LEU A 55 -7.82 4.93 -6.80
N GLY A 56 -7.21 3.90 -7.39
CA GLY A 56 -7.44 3.51 -8.78
C GLY A 56 -6.73 4.40 -9.80
N ILE A 57 -5.73 5.17 -9.37
CA ILE A 57 -4.94 6.05 -10.23
C ILE A 57 -3.54 5.45 -10.40
N LYS A 58 -3.16 5.16 -11.64
CA LYS A 58 -1.82 4.72 -11.97
C LYS A 58 -0.96 5.93 -12.36
N PRO A 59 0.04 6.32 -11.54
CA PRO A 59 0.94 7.40 -11.91
C PRO A 59 1.70 7.10 -13.20
N ALA A 60 2.03 8.14 -13.95
CA ALA A 60 2.86 8.01 -15.15
C ALA A 60 4.34 7.79 -14.81
N ALA A 61 4.78 8.29 -13.65
CA ALA A 61 6.13 8.11 -13.17
C ALA A 61 6.19 7.99 -11.64
N THR A 62 7.24 7.36 -11.14
CA THR A 62 7.53 7.18 -9.71
C THR A 62 9.02 7.22 -9.41
N THR A 63 9.34 7.47 -8.15
CA THR A 63 10.68 7.27 -7.56
C THR A 63 10.62 6.17 -6.51
N THR A 64 11.78 5.73 -6.01
CA THR A 64 11.86 4.80 -4.87
C THR A 64 12.91 5.24 -3.84
N SER A 65 12.98 4.53 -2.72
CA SER A 65 14.02 4.70 -1.71
C SER A 65 15.12 3.65 -1.85
N ASP A 66 16.27 3.90 -1.22
CA ASP A 66 17.43 3.00 -1.26
C ASP A 66 17.16 1.61 -0.63
N TYR A 67 16.13 1.52 0.22
CA TYR A 67 15.79 0.31 0.99
C TYR A 67 14.47 -0.33 0.57
N LEU A 68 13.79 0.22 -0.45
CA LEU A 68 12.52 -0.30 -0.92
C LEU A 68 12.56 -0.44 -2.45
N PRO A 69 13.00 -1.60 -2.96
CA PRO A 69 13.07 -1.82 -4.39
C PRO A 69 11.67 -1.81 -5.02
N ILE A 70 11.57 -1.28 -6.25
CA ILE A 70 10.33 -1.41 -7.03
C ILE A 70 10.23 -2.84 -7.53
N THR A 71 9.34 -3.61 -6.96
CA THR A 71 9.05 -4.98 -7.36
C THR A 71 7.54 -5.17 -7.56
N GLY A 72 7.18 -6.04 -8.50
CA GLY A 72 5.80 -6.41 -8.73
C GLY A 72 5.20 -5.84 -10.02
N GLU A 73 4.19 -6.56 -10.52
CA GLU A 73 3.52 -6.26 -11.79
C GLU A 73 2.71 -4.95 -11.75
N GLN A 74 2.29 -4.51 -10.57
CA GLN A 74 1.53 -3.27 -10.37
C GLN A 74 2.29 -2.03 -10.86
N TYR A 75 3.63 -2.06 -10.85
CA TYR A 75 4.47 -0.95 -11.31
C TYR A 75 4.79 -0.99 -12.82
N GLN A 76 4.38 -2.04 -13.54
CA GLN A 76 4.62 -2.12 -14.98
C GLN A 76 4.01 -0.92 -15.71
N GLY A 77 4.80 -0.29 -16.59
CA GLY A 77 4.37 0.86 -17.36
C GLY A 77 4.38 2.19 -16.60
N ILE A 78 4.85 2.22 -15.35
CA ILE A 78 5.19 3.45 -14.63
C ILE A 78 6.66 3.77 -14.94
N GLN A 79 6.94 5.00 -15.38
CA GLN A 79 8.31 5.44 -15.64
C GLN A 79 9.07 5.58 -14.32
N TYR A 80 10.25 4.97 -14.24
CA TYR A 80 11.10 5.09 -13.07
C TYR A 80 12.01 6.32 -13.19
N LEU A 81 11.93 7.22 -12.19
CA LEU A 81 12.70 8.46 -12.14
C LEU A 81 13.90 8.39 -11.16
N GLY A 82 14.33 7.20 -10.77
CA GLY A 82 15.45 7.05 -9.83
C GLY A 82 15.02 7.11 -8.36
N PHE A 83 15.96 7.49 -7.51
CA PHE A 83 15.70 7.58 -6.07
C PHE A 83 15.03 8.90 -5.68
N THR A 84 14.11 8.86 -4.71
CA THR A 84 13.38 10.06 -4.23
C THR A 84 14.31 11.20 -3.81
N LYS A 85 15.46 10.87 -3.23
CA LYS A 85 16.47 11.88 -2.79
C LYS A 85 17.16 12.59 -3.96
N GLU A 86 17.21 11.96 -5.14
CA GLU A 86 17.91 12.46 -6.34
C GLU A 86 17.19 11.94 -7.59
N PRO A 87 15.97 12.45 -7.86
CA PRO A 87 15.19 12.02 -9.02
C PRO A 87 15.77 12.56 -10.32
N ASP A 88 15.56 11.85 -11.42
CA ASP A 88 15.89 12.29 -12.77
C ASP A 88 14.95 13.45 -13.17
N MET A 89 15.42 14.68 -12.93
CA MET A 89 14.66 15.89 -13.23
C MET A 89 14.49 16.12 -14.74
N GLU A 90 15.42 15.65 -15.59
CA GLU A 90 15.28 15.78 -17.04
C GLU A 90 14.15 14.85 -17.54
N ALA A 91 14.11 13.63 -17.05
CA ALA A 91 13.03 12.69 -17.34
C ALA A 91 11.68 13.20 -16.81
N LEU A 92 11.64 13.82 -15.64
CA LEU A 92 10.44 14.45 -15.09
C LEU A 92 9.92 15.58 -15.96
N ILE A 93 10.82 16.49 -16.41
CA ILE A 93 10.47 17.58 -17.32
C ILE A 93 9.99 17.02 -18.68
N GLY A 94 10.70 16.02 -19.21
CA GLY A 94 10.34 15.35 -20.47
C GLY A 94 9.00 14.62 -20.41
N LEU A 95 8.59 14.18 -19.25
CA LEU A 95 7.28 13.55 -19.00
C LEU A 95 6.13 14.55 -19.21
N GLN A 96 6.34 15.84 -18.95
CA GLN A 96 5.30 16.89 -18.99
C GLN A 96 4.07 16.47 -18.15
N PRO A 97 4.22 16.26 -16.83
CA PRO A 97 3.09 15.88 -15.99
C PRO A 97 2.11 17.05 -15.85
N ASP A 98 0.84 16.74 -15.61
CA ASP A 98 -0.16 17.73 -15.23
C ASP A 98 -0.07 18.06 -13.72
N GLU A 99 0.32 17.06 -12.91
CA GLU A 99 0.45 17.18 -11.46
C GLU A 99 1.65 16.37 -10.95
N ILE A 100 2.25 16.88 -9.88
CA ILE A 100 3.34 16.21 -9.14
C ILE A 100 2.88 16.02 -7.69
N PHE A 101 3.07 14.82 -7.16
CA PHE A 101 2.92 14.51 -5.73
C PHE A 101 4.30 14.24 -5.13
N ILE A 102 4.59 14.86 -4.00
CA ILE A 102 5.86 14.72 -3.31
C ILE A 102 5.67 14.66 -1.80
N ASP A 103 6.51 13.85 -1.13
CA ASP A 103 6.61 13.82 0.32
C ASP A 103 7.26 15.10 0.85
N ALA A 104 6.70 15.67 1.92
CA ALA A 104 7.18 16.89 2.55
C ALA A 104 8.66 16.81 2.93
N GLU A 105 9.17 15.64 3.36
CA GLU A 105 10.59 15.44 3.68
C GLU A 105 11.52 15.84 2.52
N PHE A 106 11.09 15.62 1.28
CA PHE A 106 11.90 15.85 0.08
C PHE A 106 11.56 17.14 -0.66
N ALA A 107 10.39 17.73 -0.41
CA ALA A 107 9.95 18.94 -1.11
C ALA A 107 10.95 20.09 -0.98
N ASP A 108 11.41 20.38 0.24
CA ASP A 108 12.38 21.43 0.49
C ASP A 108 13.78 21.09 -0.06
N LYS A 109 14.18 19.80 0.06
CA LYS A 109 15.50 19.33 -0.40
C LYS A 109 15.67 19.41 -1.92
N LEU A 110 14.61 19.11 -2.66
CA LEU A 110 14.59 19.15 -4.13
C LEU A 110 14.32 20.57 -4.68
N GLY A 111 13.74 21.43 -3.85
CA GLY A 111 13.33 22.79 -4.18
C GLY A 111 11.92 22.81 -4.75
N LEU A 112 10.93 23.08 -3.92
CA LEU A 112 9.51 23.12 -4.29
C LEU A 112 9.27 24.07 -5.46
N ASP A 113 9.88 25.28 -5.45
CA ASP A 113 9.75 26.26 -6.54
C ASP A 113 10.15 25.69 -7.92
N LYS A 114 11.11 24.76 -7.98
CA LYS A 114 11.53 24.11 -9.22
C LYS A 114 10.50 23.10 -9.71
N LEU A 115 9.88 22.38 -8.80
CA LEU A 115 8.83 21.42 -9.14
C LEU A 115 7.57 22.16 -9.62
N GLU A 116 7.20 23.26 -8.96
CA GLU A 116 6.06 24.11 -9.35
C GLU A 116 6.23 24.78 -10.72
N GLN A 117 7.48 24.99 -11.17
CA GLN A 117 7.75 25.42 -12.55
C GLN A 117 7.49 24.34 -13.59
N ILE A 118 7.46 23.06 -13.19
CA ILE A 118 7.20 21.93 -14.09
C ILE A 118 5.70 21.64 -14.15
N ALA A 119 5.03 21.53 -12.98
CA ALA A 119 3.60 21.24 -12.87
C ALA A 119 3.05 21.64 -11.49
N THR A 120 1.72 21.65 -11.36
CA THR A 120 1.07 21.81 -10.05
C THR A 120 1.59 20.74 -9.09
N THR A 121 2.20 21.19 -7.97
CA THR A 121 2.86 20.28 -7.03
C THR A 121 2.08 20.21 -5.72
N HIS A 122 1.76 18.99 -5.30
CA HIS A 122 1.07 18.66 -4.06
C HIS A 122 2.06 18.05 -3.08
N VAL A 123 2.25 18.71 -1.94
CA VAL A 123 3.12 18.26 -0.87
C VAL A 123 2.29 17.51 0.16
N ILE A 124 2.63 16.27 0.45
CA ILE A 124 1.96 15.43 1.45
C ILE A 124 2.95 15.16 2.58
N ASN A 125 2.56 15.49 3.82
CA ASN A 125 3.39 15.20 4.98
C ASN A 125 3.10 13.77 5.46
N LEU A 126 4.01 12.84 5.15
CA LEU A 126 3.89 11.44 5.55
C LEU A 126 4.34 11.18 7.00
N ASP A 127 4.92 12.17 7.68
CA ASP A 127 5.33 12.07 9.09
C ASP A 127 4.19 12.40 10.06
N GLU A 128 3.09 12.98 9.57
CA GLU A 128 1.92 13.33 10.36
C GLU A 128 0.74 12.41 10.04
N GLY A 129 0.05 11.93 11.07
CA GLY A 129 -1.11 11.07 10.90
C GLY A 129 -0.77 9.64 10.50
N ARG A 130 -1.77 8.94 10.01
CA ARG A 130 -1.68 7.54 9.55
C ARG A 130 -1.88 7.48 8.04
N TRP A 131 -1.57 6.33 7.44
CA TRP A 131 -1.74 6.13 6.00
C TRP A 131 -3.19 6.40 5.53
N GLN A 132 -4.19 6.15 6.39
CA GLN A 132 -5.61 6.48 6.08
C GLN A 132 -5.82 7.98 5.92
N ASP A 133 -5.11 8.79 6.72
CA ASP A 133 -5.21 10.26 6.66
C ASP A 133 -4.51 10.78 5.39
N HIS A 134 -3.36 10.20 5.04
CA HIS A 134 -2.66 10.49 3.79
C HIS A 134 -3.52 10.14 2.58
N LEU A 135 -4.12 8.95 2.57
CA LEU A 135 -5.00 8.50 1.49
C LEU A 135 -6.20 9.44 1.31
N ARG A 136 -6.84 9.88 2.42
CA ARG A 136 -7.94 10.86 2.38
C ARG A 136 -7.50 12.21 1.83
N ALA A 137 -6.35 12.70 2.25
CA ALA A 137 -5.80 13.98 1.77
C ALA A 137 -5.54 13.92 0.25
N ILE A 138 -4.91 12.86 -0.23
CA ILE A 138 -4.69 12.65 -1.67
C ILE A 138 -6.02 12.51 -2.41
N ALA A 139 -6.96 11.74 -1.86
CA ALA A 139 -8.27 11.51 -2.46
C ALA A 139 -9.08 12.80 -2.66
N GLN A 140 -8.96 13.76 -1.74
CA GLN A 140 -9.57 15.08 -1.89
C GLN A 140 -8.98 15.87 -3.06
N ILE A 141 -7.66 15.77 -3.27
CA ILE A 141 -6.97 16.48 -4.36
C ILE A 141 -7.36 15.90 -5.73
N VAL A 142 -7.54 14.57 -5.80
CA VAL A 142 -7.78 13.85 -7.07
C VAL A 142 -9.25 13.49 -7.30
N ASP A 143 -10.17 14.01 -6.49
CA ASP A 143 -11.62 13.75 -6.55
C ASP A 143 -11.97 12.25 -6.48
N ARG A 144 -11.40 11.55 -5.48
CA ARG A 144 -11.57 10.11 -5.24
C ARG A 144 -11.95 9.77 -3.78
N THR A 145 -12.67 10.67 -3.10
CA THR A 145 -13.01 10.49 -1.69
C THR A 145 -13.77 9.19 -1.41
N ASP A 146 -14.74 8.83 -2.27
CA ASP A 146 -15.50 7.59 -2.11
C ASP A 146 -14.61 6.35 -2.29
N ASN A 147 -13.61 6.42 -3.17
CA ASN A 147 -12.63 5.35 -3.36
C ASN A 147 -11.78 5.16 -2.10
N ALA A 148 -11.33 6.25 -1.46
CA ALA A 148 -10.57 6.19 -0.22
C ALA A 148 -11.36 5.51 0.91
N GLU A 149 -12.60 5.94 1.16
CA GLU A 149 -13.42 5.37 2.22
C GLU A 149 -13.78 3.90 1.94
N SER A 150 -14.04 3.55 0.67
CA SER A 150 -14.26 2.16 0.27
C SER A 150 -13.01 1.30 0.50
N PHE A 151 -11.83 1.80 0.14
CA PHE A 151 -10.56 1.12 0.35
C PHE A 151 -10.28 0.91 1.84
N ILE A 152 -10.41 1.95 2.66
CA ILE A 152 -10.19 1.89 4.11
C ILE A 152 -11.14 0.87 4.75
N THR A 153 -12.43 0.88 4.37
CA THR A 153 -13.41 -0.09 4.88
C THR A 153 -13.03 -1.53 4.53
N ALA A 154 -12.59 -1.78 3.30
CA ALA A 154 -12.15 -3.10 2.86
C ALA A 154 -10.86 -3.54 3.58
N TYR A 155 -9.91 -2.63 3.75
CA TYR A 155 -8.69 -2.86 4.51
C TYR A 155 -8.97 -3.25 5.97
N ASP A 156 -9.82 -2.50 6.66
CA ASP A 156 -10.17 -2.76 8.06
C ASP A 156 -10.83 -4.14 8.24
N ALA A 157 -11.69 -4.53 7.30
CA ALA A 157 -12.29 -5.86 7.28
C ALA A 157 -11.22 -6.95 7.11
N LYS A 158 -10.28 -6.75 6.18
CA LYS A 158 -9.16 -7.66 5.94
C LYS A 158 -8.22 -7.75 7.14
N ALA A 159 -7.86 -6.62 7.74
CA ALA A 159 -7.01 -6.57 8.94
C ALA A 159 -7.64 -7.36 10.10
N LYS A 160 -8.95 -7.23 10.30
CA LYS A 160 -9.69 -7.98 11.32
C LYS A 160 -9.66 -9.49 11.05
N GLU A 161 -9.83 -9.91 9.80
CA GLU A 161 -9.77 -11.31 9.39
C GLU A 161 -8.39 -11.90 9.64
N VAL A 162 -7.34 -11.24 9.14
CA VAL A 162 -5.93 -11.67 9.28
C VAL A 162 -5.51 -11.68 10.76
N SER A 163 -5.93 -10.67 11.54
CA SER A 163 -5.72 -10.65 12.99
C SER A 163 -6.31 -11.89 13.68
N ALA A 164 -7.53 -12.27 13.31
CA ALA A 164 -8.18 -13.43 13.90
C ALA A 164 -7.47 -14.74 13.53
N LEU A 165 -6.97 -14.86 12.28
CA LEU A 165 -6.18 -16.00 11.83
C LEU A 165 -4.85 -16.08 12.59
N PHE A 166 -4.12 -14.97 12.71
CA PHE A 166 -2.84 -14.93 13.41
C PHE A 166 -3.01 -15.27 14.91
N LYS A 167 -4.07 -14.77 15.56
CA LYS A 167 -4.36 -15.06 16.95
C LYS A 167 -4.72 -16.54 17.21
N LYS A 168 -5.21 -17.27 16.22
CA LYS A 168 -5.35 -18.73 16.35
C LYS A 168 -4.00 -19.44 16.43
N GLU A 169 -2.99 -18.87 15.75
CA GLU A 169 -1.65 -19.43 15.71
C GLU A 169 -0.82 -19.18 16.97
N ILE A 170 -0.90 -17.96 17.54
CA ILE A 170 -0.04 -17.56 18.66
C ILE A 170 -0.81 -17.23 19.95
N GLY A 171 -2.14 -17.21 19.93
CA GLY A 171 -2.94 -16.75 21.06
C GLY A 171 -2.66 -15.29 21.38
N ASN A 172 -2.38 -15.02 22.65
CA ASN A 172 -1.94 -13.72 23.14
C ASN A 172 -0.42 -13.59 23.21
N GLY A 173 0.30 -14.37 22.38
CA GLY A 173 1.75 -14.35 22.32
C GLY A 173 2.32 -13.00 21.92
N LYS A 174 3.54 -12.75 22.36
CA LYS A 174 4.28 -11.51 22.07
C LYS A 174 4.96 -11.58 20.72
N VAL A 175 4.93 -10.47 20.01
CA VAL A 175 5.43 -10.34 18.63
C VAL A 175 6.61 -9.40 18.58
N LEU A 176 7.62 -9.78 17.81
CA LEU A 176 8.80 -8.98 17.46
C LEU A 176 8.92 -8.90 15.94
N ALA A 177 9.28 -7.75 15.42
CA ALA A 177 9.73 -7.60 14.04
C ALA A 177 11.20 -7.21 14.01
N MET A 178 12.01 -7.91 13.21
CA MET A 178 13.44 -7.64 13.08
C MET A 178 13.90 -7.65 11.63
N ARG A 179 14.95 -6.85 11.38
CA ARG A 179 15.69 -6.87 10.11
C ARG A 179 17.08 -7.44 10.34
N VAL A 180 17.50 -8.32 9.43
CA VAL A 180 18.85 -8.82 9.31
C VAL A 180 19.50 -8.17 8.11
N SER A 181 20.68 -7.60 8.29
CA SER A 181 21.47 -6.98 7.24
C SER A 181 22.95 -7.35 7.38
N ALA A 182 23.74 -7.07 6.36
CA ALA A 182 25.21 -7.25 6.43
C ALA A 182 25.84 -6.47 7.60
N LYS A 183 25.18 -5.40 8.06
CA LYS A 183 25.64 -4.55 9.17
C LYS A 183 25.17 -5.01 10.55
N GLY A 184 24.36 -6.09 10.65
CA GLY A 184 23.85 -6.65 11.89
C GLY A 184 22.32 -6.68 11.96
N PHE A 185 21.81 -6.59 13.18
CA PHE A 185 20.41 -6.80 13.51
C PHE A 185 19.75 -5.50 13.95
N ARG A 186 18.49 -5.37 13.59
CA ARG A 186 17.64 -4.24 13.97
C ARG A 186 16.28 -4.77 14.37
N ILE A 187 15.69 -4.22 15.41
CA ILE A 187 14.29 -4.44 15.77
C ILE A 187 13.47 -3.19 15.53
N TYR A 188 12.22 -3.38 15.13
CA TYR A 188 11.29 -2.29 14.86
C TYR A 188 10.46 -1.97 16.10
N GLY A 189 10.22 -0.66 16.32
CA GLY A 189 9.37 -0.13 17.39
C GLY A 189 7.89 -0.11 17.02
N MET A 190 7.15 0.75 17.74
CA MET A 190 5.72 0.95 17.53
C MET A 190 5.40 1.81 16.30
N ASP A 191 6.37 2.63 15.85
CA ASP A 191 6.21 3.53 14.72
C ASP A 191 6.44 2.82 13.38
N ARG A 192 6.21 3.59 12.28
CA ARG A 192 6.46 3.11 10.91
C ARG A 192 7.87 2.51 10.74
N PRO A 193 8.04 1.56 9.80
CA PRO A 193 7.01 1.06 8.87
C PRO A 193 6.15 -0.07 9.44
N LEU A 194 6.61 -0.87 10.39
CA LEU A 194 5.96 -2.13 10.79
C LEU A 194 5.04 -2.01 12.02
N GLY A 195 5.31 -1.04 12.91
CA GLY A 195 4.55 -0.89 14.15
C GLY A 195 3.04 -0.72 13.93
N PRO A 196 2.58 0.22 13.09
CA PRO A 196 1.17 0.45 12.87
C PRO A 196 0.41 -0.78 12.35
N ILE A 197 0.94 -1.48 11.33
CA ILE A 197 0.27 -2.66 10.80
C ILE A 197 0.22 -3.81 11.83
N LEU A 198 1.31 -4.07 12.54
CA LEU A 198 1.37 -5.18 13.49
C LEU A 198 0.59 -4.90 14.78
N PHE A 199 0.75 -3.71 15.35
CA PHE A 199 0.28 -3.44 16.71
C PHE A 199 -1.01 -2.62 16.75
N GLU A 200 -1.28 -1.78 15.73
CA GLU A 200 -2.50 -1.00 15.69
C GLU A 200 -3.58 -1.64 14.80
N ASP A 201 -3.26 -2.14 13.60
CA ASP A 201 -4.24 -2.71 12.70
C ASP A 201 -4.56 -4.17 13.07
N LEU A 202 -3.52 -5.00 13.19
CA LEU A 202 -3.67 -6.40 13.57
C LEU A 202 -3.89 -6.61 15.07
N LYS A 203 -3.69 -5.58 15.92
CA LYS A 203 -3.84 -5.68 17.38
C LYS A 203 -3.03 -6.83 17.98
N LEU A 204 -1.81 -7.04 17.51
CA LEU A 204 -0.89 -8.03 18.07
C LEU A 204 -0.20 -7.45 19.32
N ASN A 205 0.20 -8.31 20.24
CA ASN A 205 0.88 -7.86 21.45
C ASN A 205 2.37 -7.66 21.16
N PRO A 206 2.93 -6.46 21.32
CA PRO A 206 4.36 -6.25 21.13
C PRO A 206 5.17 -6.97 22.22
N SER A 207 6.39 -7.39 21.87
CA SER A 207 7.40 -7.74 22.87
C SER A 207 7.68 -6.53 23.78
N PRO A 208 7.94 -6.70 25.09
CA PRO A 208 8.02 -5.58 26.02
C PRO A 208 9.05 -4.50 25.66
N ASP A 209 10.16 -4.87 25.03
CA ASP A 209 11.18 -3.93 24.66
C ASP A 209 10.85 -3.13 23.39
N VAL A 210 9.98 -3.64 22.53
CA VAL A 210 9.45 -2.92 21.36
C VAL A 210 8.79 -1.60 21.78
N THR A 211 8.05 -1.60 22.90
CA THR A 211 7.36 -0.40 23.41
C THR A 211 8.28 0.64 24.02
N LYS A 212 9.56 0.30 24.23
CA LYS A 212 10.58 1.21 24.79
C LYS A 212 11.43 1.89 23.70
N ILE A 213 11.24 1.51 22.45
CA ILE A 213 11.97 2.09 21.32
C ILE A 213 11.35 3.44 21.00
N ASP A 214 12.09 4.52 21.28
CA ASP A 214 11.65 5.90 21.03
C ASP A 214 11.72 6.33 19.57
N LYS A 215 12.22 5.45 18.70
CA LYS A 215 12.40 5.65 17.25
C LYS A 215 11.70 4.54 16.48
N ASN A 216 11.68 4.66 15.17
CA ASN A 216 11.11 3.64 14.30
C ASN A 216 11.78 2.27 14.48
N TRP A 217 13.03 2.25 14.90
CA TRP A 217 13.85 1.04 15.08
C TRP A 217 15.07 1.28 15.96
N GLU A 218 15.65 0.17 16.46
CA GLU A 218 16.91 0.14 17.23
C GLU A 218 17.84 -0.95 16.72
N ASN A 219 19.14 -0.68 16.64
CA ASN A 219 20.15 -1.70 16.37
C ASN A 219 20.41 -2.51 17.64
N ILE A 220 20.50 -3.81 17.47
CA ILE A 220 20.72 -4.74 18.58
C ILE A 220 21.86 -5.70 18.27
N SER A 221 22.42 -6.30 19.33
CA SER A 221 23.25 -7.49 19.22
C SER A 221 22.38 -8.76 19.31
N LYS A 222 22.87 -9.87 18.75
CA LYS A 222 22.10 -11.14 18.80
C LYS A 222 21.96 -11.69 20.23
N GLU A 223 22.86 -11.31 21.14
CA GLU A 223 22.91 -11.77 22.52
C GLU A 223 21.67 -11.36 23.32
N ILE A 224 21.01 -10.24 22.93
CA ILE A 224 19.78 -9.79 23.60
C ILE A 224 18.51 -10.46 23.10
N LEU A 225 18.55 -11.19 21.96
CA LEU A 225 17.36 -11.82 21.36
C LEU A 225 16.56 -12.68 22.36
N PRO A 226 17.19 -13.47 23.26
CA PRO A 226 16.45 -14.24 24.26
C PRO A 226 15.67 -13.36 25.25
N ASP A 227 16.19 -12.18 25.59
CA ASP A 227 15.59 -11.27 26.58
C ASP A 227 14.37 -10.55 26.01
N LEU A 228 14.23 -10.47 24.67
CA LEU A 228 13.09 -9.87 24.00
C LEU A 228 11.80 -10.69 24.17
N ASP A 229 11.87 -11.92 24.67
CA ASP A 229 10.77 -12.81 25.04
C ASP A 229 9.63 -12.84 24.00
N ALA A 230 9.98 -13.02 22.73
CA ALA A 230 9.01 -13.09 21.64
C ALA A 230 8.47 -14.50 21.42
N ASP A 231 7.14 -14.64 21.32
CA ASP A 231 6.45 -15.87 20.94
C ASP A 231 6.40 -16.07 19.42
N ALA A 232 6.44 -14.96 18.66
CA ALA A 232 6.51 -14.96 17.21
C ALA A 232 7.45 -13.85 16.71
N ILE A 233 8.20 -14.10 15.65
CA ILE A 233 9.15 -13.17 15.08
C ILE A 233 8.88 -13.01 13.58
N PHE A 234 8.66 -11.76 13.15
CA PHE A 234 8.72 -11.37 11.75
C PHE A 234 10.17 -11.04 11.40
N VAL A 235 10.72 -11.70 10.41
CA VAL A 235 12.12 -11.53 9.99
C VAL A 235 12.17 -11.01 8.56
N LEU A 236 12.79 -9.85 8.39
CA LEU A 236 13.14 -9.28 7.11
C LEU A 236 14.65 -9.43 6.91
N VAL A 237 15.05 -10.21 5.92
CA VAL A 237 16.46 -10.27 5.48
C VAL A 237 16.63 -9.25 4.36
N SER A 238 17.55 -8.32 4.53
CA SER A 238 17.72 -7.22 3.57
C SER A 238 18.16 -7.71 2.20
N SER A 239 17.37 -7.43 1.18
CA SER A 239 17.71 -7.75 -0.21
C SER A 239 18.60 -6.68 -0.86
N VAL A 240 18.70 -5.49 -0.26
CA VAL A 240 19.48 -4.37 -0.78
C VAL A 240 20.88 -4.25 -0.15
N ASP A 241 21.15 -4.96 0.95
CA ASP A 241 22.47 -5.01 1.59
C ASP A 241 23.15 -6.34 1.25
N GLU A 242 24.17 -6.30 0.38
CA GLU A 242 24.94 -7.50 -0.01
C GLU A 242 25.53 -8.19 1.24
N GLY A 243 25.38 -9.51 1.32
CA GLY A 243 25.87 -10.31 2.45
C GLY A 243 24.85 -10.53 3.56
N SER A 244 23.64 -9.99 3.47
CA SER A 244 22.59 -10.16 4.50
C SER A 244 22.14 -11.61 4.63
N ASP A 245 22.03 -12.34 3.53
CA ASP A 245 21.68 -13.77 3.52
C ASP A 245 22.69 -14.60 4.30
N GLN A 246 24.01 -14.36 4.11
CA GLN A 246 25.06 -15.06 4.84
C GLN A 246 25.03 -14.74 6.35
N VAL A 247 24.64 -13.51 6.73
CA VAL A 247 24.46 -13.16 8.14
C VAL A 247 23.28 -13.93 8.73
N PHE A 248 22.18 -14.04 7.97
CA PHE A 248 21.01 -14.79 8.42
C PHE A 248 21.26 -16.29 8.49
N GLU A 249 21.94 -16.90 7.52
CA GLU A 249 22.34 -18.31 7.54
C GLU A 249 23.19 -18.63 8.79
N LYS A 250 24.15 -17.75 9.13
CA LYS A 250 24.94 -17.90 10.36
C LYS A 250 24.07 -17.78 11.61
N LEU A 251 23.10 -16.83 11.63
CA LEU A 251 22.19 -16.69 12.74
C LEU A 251 21.32 -17.95 12.91
N GLN A 252 20.79 -18.51 11.81
CA GLN A 252 19.95 -19.71 11.85
C GLN A 252 20.64 -20.93 12.46
N SER A 253 21.96 -21.02 12.37
CA SER A 253 22.78 -22.08 12.98
C SER A 253 23.28 -21.72 14.38
N ASP A 254 23.06 -20.50 14.86
CA ASP A 254 23.52 -20.06 16.16
C ASP A 254 22.68 -20.64 17.31
N PRO A 255 23.32 -21.18 18.38
CA PRO A 255 22.60 -21.71 19.54
C PRO A 255 21.63 -20.70 20.20
N ILE A 256 21.94 -19.38 20.16
CA ILE A 256 21.06 -18.33 20.65
C ILE A 256 19.76 -18.33 19.87
N TRP A 257 19.84 -18.34 18.54
CA TRP A 257 18.66 -18.36 17.67
C TRP A 257 17.84 -19.64 17.85
N LEU A 258 18.51 -20.79 17.81
CA LEU A 258 17.87 -22.09 18.02
C LEU A 258 17.24 -22.24 19.42
N GLY A 259 17.74 -21.46 20.38
CA GLY A 259 17.20 -21.37 21.75
C GLY A 259 15.91 -20.58 21.86
N LEU A 260 15.60 -19.70 20.90
CA LEU A 260 14.45 -18.80 20.97
C LEU A 260 13.12 -19.58 20.97
N LYS A 261 12.17 -19.10 21.75
CA LYS A 261 10.82 -19.67 21.89
C LYS A 261 10.09 -19.67 20.54
N ALA A 262 10.14 -18.56 19.81
CA ALA A 262 9.53 -18.44 18.48
C ALA A 262 10.11 -19.46 17.49
N VAL A 263 11.43 -19.69 17.51
CA VAL A 263 12.12 -20.64 16.62
C VAL A 263 11.74 -22.08 16.95
N LYS A 264 11.79 -22.46 18.24
CA LYS A 264 11.38 -23.80 18.70
C LYS A 264 9.94 -24.14 18.35
N ASN A 265 9.06 -23.13 18.38
CA ASN A 265 7.63 -23.29 18.10
C ASN A 265 7.30 -23.06 16.61
N GLN A 266 8.31 -22.87 15.73
CA GLN A 266 8.11 -22.61 14.30
C GLN A 266 7.24 -21.36 14.02
N LYS A 267 7.35 -20.33 14.86
CA LYS A 267 6.63 -19.06 14.74
C LYS A 267 7.54 -17.95 14.23
N VAL A 268 8.36 -18.27 13.24
CA VAL A 268 9.16 -17.32 12.48
C VAL A 268 8.49 -17.09 11.13
N TYR A 269 8.20 -15.82 10.81
CA TYR A 269 7.52 -15.39 9.59
C TYR A 269 8.50 -14.56 8.76
N MET A 270 8.89 -15.11 7.61
CA MET A 270 9.77 -14.40 6.67
C MET A 270 8.98 -13.36 5.90
N ILE A 271 9.43 -12.12 5.94
CA ILE A 271 8.83 -10.99 5.22
C ILE A 271 9.86 -10.32 4.34
N THR A 272 9.42 -9.53 3.38
CA THR A 272 10.25 -8.82 2.40
C THR A 272 10.12 -7.32 2.55
N GLU A 273 11.07 -6.54 1.99
CA GLU A 273 10.98 -5.08 2.04
C GLU A 273 9.66 -4.60 1.47
N GLN A 274 9.31 -5.04 0.28
CA GLN A 274 8.00 -4.79 -0.27
C GLN A 274 7.15 -6.06 -0.12
N PRO A 275 5.94 -5.97 0.45
CA PRO A 275 5.22 -4.73 0.79
C PRO A 275 5.45 -4.19 2.21
N TRP A 276 6.22 -4.84 3.09
CA TRP A 276 6.21 -4.59 4.53
C TRP A 276 6.85 -3.26 4.96
N LEU A 277 7.78 -2.73 4.18
CA LEU A 277 8.33 -1.39 4.41
C LEU A 277 7.60 -0.30 3.60
N ASP A 278 6.64 -0.71 2.75
CA ASP A 278 5.79 0.20 1.99
C ASP A 278 4.54 0.55 2.81
N TYR A 279 4.62 1.61 3.58
CA TYR A 279 3.54 2.08 4.44
C TYR A 279 2.44 2.88 3.72
N SER A 280 2.36 2.79 2.40
CA SER A 280 1.21 3.28 1.62
C SER A 280 -0.04 2.42 1.85
N ALA A 281 -1.19 2.93 1.44
CA ALA A 281 -2.45 2.19 1.49
C ALA A 281 -2.36 0.83 0.78
N SER A 282 -1.83 0.81 -0.46
CA SER A 282 -1.68 -0.45 -1.21
C SER A 282 -0.61 -1.37 -0.63
N GLY A 283 0.50 -0.81 -0.11
CA GLY A 283 1.54 -1.59 0.55
C GLY A 283 1.03 -2.29 1.80
N ASN A 284 0.30 -1.57 2.65
CA ASN A 284 -0.31 -2.16 3.86
C ASN A 284 -1.32 -3.27 3.51
N LEU A 285 -2.15 -3.11 2.48
CA LEU A 285 -3.07 -4.16 2.04
C LEU A 285 -2.32 -5.41 1.57
N GLN A 286 -1.29 -5.24 0.73
CA GLN A 286 -0.46 -6.34 0.23
C GLN A 286 0.28 -7.07 1.36
N ALA A 287 0.70 -6.35 2.42
CA ALA A 287 1.30 -6.97 3.60
C ALA A 287 0.31 -7.86 4.36
N LEU A 288 -0.96 -7.44 4.49
CA LEU A 288 -2.01 -8.29 5.06
C LEU A 288 -2.27 -9.54 4.22
N GLU A 289 -2.33 -9.40 2.89
CA GLU A 289 -2.52 -10.52 1.97
C GLU A 289 -1.34 -11.51 2.03
N GLN A 290 -0.11 -11.00 2.11
CA GLN A 290 1.07 -11.84 2.29
C GLN A 290 1.03 -12.60 3.63
N LEU A 291 0.63 -11.95 4.73
CA LEU A 291 0.51 -12.60 6.02
C LEU A 291 -0.57 -13.69 6.01
N GLU A 292 -1.72 -13.41 5.41
CA GLU A 292 -2.78 -14.42 5.25
C GLU A 292 -2.26 -15.66 4.51
N LYS A 293 -1.52 -15.46 3.42
CA LYS A 293 -0.89 -16.54 2.66
C LYS A 293 0.09 -17.34 3.53
N LEU A 294 1.00 -16.66 4.24
CA LEU A 294 1.95 -17.30 5.15
C LEU A 294 1.28 -18.12 6.25
N LEU A 295 0.07 -17.72 6.68
CA LEU A 295 -0.71 -18.46 7.68
C LEU A 295 -1.45 -19.66 7.08
N SER A 296 -1.83 -19.61 5.81
CA SER A 296 -2.56 -20.69 5.13
C SER A 296 -1.64 -21.82 4.64
N GLU A 297 -0.35 -21.56 4.49
CA GLU A 297 0.65 -22.53 4.03
C GLU A 297 1.27 -23.36 5.17
N LYS A 298 0.90 -23.12 6.43
CA LYS A 298 1.32 -23.86 7.62
C LYS A 298 0.32 -24.93 8.00
#